data_82200c85a49acef4641755e9685d63b0
#
_entry.id   82200c85a49acef4641755e9685d63b0
#
_cell.length_a   1.000
_cell.length_b   1.000
_cell.length_c   1.000
_cell.angle_alpha   90.00
_cell.angle_beta   90.00
_cell.angle_gamma   90.00
#
_symmetry.space_group_name_H-M   'P 1'
#
loop_
_entity.id
_entity.type
_entity.pdbx_description
1 polymer ?
#
loop_
_entity_poly.entity_id
_entity_poly.type
_entity_poly.pdbx_seq_one_letter_code
_entity_poly.pdbx_strand_id
1 'polypeptide(L)'
;MATSTLDPAPAAGETAPRLAAAPSMRRSRTRGAIIRHCGLVLFGLFMLYPLIWMAVSAFKPSHLVLTDPSIIPTELTLENFINGWMVGGFPFWVFFSNSAVVAVSAILGNLLSCSLTAYALARLEFRARNVYFAIVLVTVMLPMHAVIIPQYIVFSSLGLVNTFVPLILPKFLATDAFFIFLMVQFIRGIPRQLDEAAAIDGAGPFRVFRSIILPLMKPALITTTIFTFIWTWNDFFGQLIYLTDSSVFTVPIALNALVDSQSQQGTGTLMAMSLLSLIPLLLFFAFAQKHLIRGIATTGLK
;
A
#
# COMPACT_ATOMS: atom_id res chain seq x y z
N MET A 1 -7.65 94.81 19.81
CA MET A 1 -6.33 94.91 20.50
C MET A 1 -6.23 93.73 21.45
N ALA A 2 -5.53 92.68 21.08
CA ALA A 2 -5.06 91.62 21.98
C ALA A 2 -3.89 90.95 21.29
N THR A 3 -2.73 91.16 21.85
CA THR A 3 -1.43 90.68 21.45
C THR A 3 -1.28 89.21 21.86
N SER A 4 -1.07 88.30 20.92
CA SER A 4 -0.72 86.89 21.11
C SER A 4 0.79 86.77 21.30
N THR A 5 1.20 86.33 22.47
CA THR A 5 2.59 85.95 22.78
C THR A 5 2.80 84.47 22.36
N LEU A 6 3.74 84.23 21.47
CA LEU A 6 4.24 82.92 21.07
C LEU A 6 5.27 82.41 22.08
N ASP A 7 4.97 81.28 22.72
CA ASP A 7 5.94 80.56 23.57
C ASP A 7 6.86 79.68 22.66
N PRO A 8 8.14 79.57 22.99
CA PRO A 8 9.07 78.78 22.22
C PRO A 8 8.97 77.26 22.57
N ALA A 9 9.10 76.44 21.53
CA ALA A 9 9.08 75.00 21.62
C ALA A 9 10.26 74.44 22.44
N PRO A 10 10.05 73.39 23.24
CA PRO A 10 11.15 72.70 23.92
C PRO A 10 11.94 71.81 22.96
N ALA A 11 13.25 71.80 23.15
CA ALA A 11 14.25 71.06 22.37
C ALA A 11 14.07 69.56 22.48
N ALA A 12 14.07 68.90 21.34
CA ALA A 12 14.09 67.48 21.21
C ALA A 12 15.45 66.88 21.64
N GLY A 13 15.40 66.09 22.67
CA GLY A 13 16.55 65.34 23.19
C GLY A 13 16.11 64.05 23.89
N GLU A 14 15.18 63.29 23.29
CA GLU A 14 14.90 61.93 23.78
C GLU A 14 15.64 60.92 22.93
N THR A 15 16.73 60.40 23.51
CA THR A 15 17.43 59.22 23.01
C THR A 15 16.49 58.01 23.13
N ALA A 16 16.00 57.55 21.96
CA ALA A 16 15.22 56.29 21.86
C ALA A 16 16.01 55.11 22.48
N PRO A 17 15.39 54.32 23.35
CA PRO A 17 16.08 53.17 23.93
C PRO A 17 16.40 52.16 22.79
N ARG A 18 17.71 51.85 22.65
CA ARG A 18 18.16 50.76 21.79
C ARG A 18 17.48 49.48 22.23
N LEU A 19 16.52 49.00 21.47
CA LEU A 19 15.98 47.66 21.60
C LEU A 19 17.13 46.67 21.53
N ALA A 20 17.46 46.09 22.66
CA ALA A 20 18.42 44.99 22.73
C ALA A 20 17.97 43.88 21.80
N ALA A 21 18.80 43.54 20.85
CA ALA A 21 18.54 42.49 19.86
C ALA A 21 18.19 41.20 20.62
N ALA A 22 16.96 40.71 20.46
CA ALA A 22 16.51 39.49 21.05
C ALA A 22 17.44 38.33 20.62
N PRO A 23 17.94 37.53 21.56
CA PRO A 23 18.89 36.46 21.27
C PRO A 23 18.20 35.45 20.31
N SER A 24 18.90 35.15 19.24
CA SER A 24 18.52 34.37 18.09
C SER A 24 17.68 33.11 18.39
N MET A 25 16.35 33.24 18.30
CA MET A 25 15.42 32.07 18.24
C MET A 25 15.73 31.15 17.06
N ARG A 26 16.52 31.59 16.11
CA ARG A 26 16.95 30.83 14.92
C ARG A 26 17.88 29.65 15.29
N ARG A 27 18.74 29.80 16.29
CA ARG A 27 19.70 28.76 16.75
C ARG A 27 19.01 27.62 17.53
N SER A 28 17.96 27.93 18.26
CA SER A 28 17.15 26.93 18.99
C SER A 28 16.32 26.05 18.05
N ARG A 29 15.75 26.65 16.99
CA ARG A 29 15.00 25.92 15.95
C ARG A 29 15.90 24.96 15.16
N THR A 30 17.13 25.33 14.88
CA THR A 30 18.08 24.48 14.13
C THR A 30 18.53 23.27 14.95
N ARG A 31 18.81 23.45 16.25
CA ARG A 31 19.16 22.34 17.16
C ARG A 31 18.01 21.35 17.31
N GLY A 32 16.78 21.83 17.49
CA GLY A 32 15.59 20.97 17.55
C GLY A 32 15.30 20.23 16.24
N ALA A 33 15.60 20.85 15.10
CA ALA A 33 15.50 20.19 13.81
C ALA A 33 16.55 19.07 13.65
N ILE A 34 17.80 19.34 14.03
CA ILE A 34 18.89 18.34 13.98
C ILE A 34 18.57 17.15 14.88
N ILE A 35 18.15 17.37 16.13
CA ILE A 35 17.79 16.29 17.06
C ILE A 35 16.65 15.44 16.49
N ARG A 36 15.61 16.05 15.92
CA ARG A 36 14.52 15.33 15.26
C ARG A 36 15.00 14.50 14.08
N HIS A 37 15.86 15.07 13.21
CA HIS A 37 16.39 14.33 12.07
C HIS A 37 17.30 13.19 12.50
N CYS A 38 18.18 13.40 13.49
CA CYS A 38 19.01 12.34 14.06
C CYS A 38 18.13 11.22 14.66
N GLY A 39 17.08 11.57 15.39
CA GLY A 39 16.13 10.60 15.94
C GLY A 39 15.41 9.80 14.86
N LEU A 40 14.95 10.48 13.79
CA LEU A 40 14.30 9.82 12.66
C LEU A 40 15.27 8.90 11.89
N VAL A 41 16.51 9.32 11.68
CA VAL A 41 17.53 8.51 11.00
C VAL A 41 17.88 7.29 11.85
N LEU A 42 18.09 7.45 13.17
CA LEU A 42 18.39 6.36 14.08
C LEU A 42 17.23 5.35 14.12
N PHE A 43 16.01 5.84 14.24
CA PHE A 43 14.81 5.00 14.19
C PHE A 43 14.68 4.28 12.83
N GLY A 44 14.94 4.99 11.73
CA GLY A 44 14.94 4.39 10.38
C GLY A 44 15.99 3.28 10.23
N LEU A 45 17.21 3.50 10.72
CA LEU A 45 18.27 2.48 10.71
C LEU A 45 17.89 1.26 11.57
N PHE A 46 17.28 1.48 12.73
CA PHE A 46 16.78 0.41 13.59
C PHE A 46 15.70 -0.42 12.88
N MET A 47 14.75 0.24 12.19
CA MET A 47 13.71 -0.45 11.41
C MET A 47 14.26 -1.18 10.18
N LEU A 48 15.34 -0.69 9.58
CA LEU A 48 15.98 -1.32 8.43
C LEU A 48 16.92 -2.47 8.83
N TYR A 49 17.31 -2.57 10.10
CA TYR A 49 18.25 -3.59 10.56
C TYR A 49 17.87 -5.01 10.14
N PRO A 50 16.60 -5.49 10.34
CA PRO A 50 16.23 -6.85 9.91
C PRO A 50 16.39 -7.08 8.40
N LEU A 51 16.06 -6.05 7.58
CA LEU A 51 16.20 -6.14 6.13
C LEU A 51 17.68 -6.15 5.70
N ILE A 52 18.50 -5.32 6.34
CA ILE A 52 19.95 -5.30 6.10
C ILE A 52 20.56 -6.66 6.50
N TRP A 53 20.17 -7.18 7.68
CA TRP A 53 20.65 -8.48 8.14
C TRP A 53 20.24 -9.61 7.18
N MET A 54 18.98 -9.63 6.72
CA MET A 54 18.50 -10.58 5.73
C MET A 54 19.28 -10.47 4.40
N ALA A 55 19.50 -9.24 3.92
CA ALA A 55 20.24 -8.99 2.69
C ALA A 55 21.70 -9.48 2.81
N VAL A 56 22.37 -9.22 3.93
CA VAL A 56 23.73 -9.71 4.18
C VAL A 56 23.74 -11.23 4.31
N SER A 57 22.79 -11.80 5.04
CA SER A 57 22.64 -13.24 5.25
C SER A 57 22.40 -14.03 3.95
N ALA A 58 21.75 -13.40 2.96
CA ALA A 58 21.56 -13.98 1.64
C ALA A 58 22.90 -14.30 0.92
N PHE A 59 23.96 -13.56 1.25
CA PHE A 59 25.30 -13.73 0.68
C PHE A 59 26.27 -14.47 1.59
N LYS A 60 25.85 -14.89 2.80
CA LYS A 60 26.68 -15.72 3.69
C LYS A 60 26.51 -17.20 3.37
N PRO A 61 27.56 -18.05 3.53
CA PRO A 61 27.35 -19.49 3.56
C PRO A 61 26.27 -19.89 4.57
N SER A 62 25.37 -20.81 4.20
CA SER A 62 24.18 -21.15 5.01
C SER A 62 24.52 -21.55 6.45
N HIS A 63 25.65 -22.25 6.69
CA HIS A 63 26.08 -22.64 8.02
C HIS A 63 26.52 -21.49 8.92
N LEU A 64 26.88 -20.32 8.33
CA LEU A 64 27.27 -19.12 9.07
C LEU A 64 26.11 -18.20 9.39
N VAL A 65 24.96 -18.32 8.71
CA VAL A 65 23.83 -17.38 8.88
C VAL A 65 23.35 -17.32 10.32
N LEU A 66 23.24 -18.45 11.01
CA LEU A 66 22.77 -18.52 12.41
C LEU A 66 23.91 -18.44 13.43
N THR A 67 25.14 -18.74 13.05
CA THR A 67 26.30 -18.78 13.97
C THR A 67 27.08 -17.47 14.00
N ASP A 68 27.04 -16.70 12.91
CA ASP A 68 27.70 -15.39 12.78
C ASP A 68 26.67 -14.27 12.57
N PRO A 69 26.25 -13.55 13.63
CA PRO A 69 25.29 -12.47 13.56
C PRO A 69 25.87 -11.16 12.98
N SER A 70 27.16 -11.13 12.60
CA SER A 70 27.82 -9.92 12.10
C SER A 70 27.15 -9.39 10.84
N ILE A 71 27.08 -8.07 10.69
CA ILE A 71 26.59 -7.42 9.47
C ILE A 71 27.65 -7.46 8.36
N ILE A 72 28.94 -7.55 8.73
CA ILE A 72 30.05 -7.65 7.76
C ILE A 72 30.37 -9.13 7.61
N PRO A 73 30.04 -9.77 6.46
CA PRO A 73 30.29 -11.19 6.27
C PRO A 73 31.79 -11.47 6.18
N THR A 74 32.22 -12.50 6.85
CA THR A 74 33.62 -13.03 6.76
C THR A 74 33.86 -13.74 5.43
N GLU A 75 32.81 -14.36 4.89
CA GLU A 75 32.80 -15.07 3.62
C GLU A 75 31.58 -14.69 2.81
N LEU A 76 31.73 -14.53 1.50
CA LEU A 76 30.66 -14.23 0.56
C LEU A 76 30.45 -15.39 -0.40
N THR A 77 29.18 -15.77 -0.62
CA THR A 77 28.78 -16.80 -1.57
C THR A 77 27.53 -16.39 -2.36
N LEU A 78 27.42 -16.88 -3.59
CA LEU A 78 26.21 -16.81 -4.41
C LEU A 78 25.46 -18.15 -4.46
N GLU A 79 25.97 -19.18 -3.81
CA GLU A 79 25.39 -20.53 -3.81
C GLU A 79 23.93 -20.53 -3.31
N ASN A 80 23.61 -19.68 -2.35
CA ASN A 80 22.24 -19.54 -1.83
C ASN A 80 21.22 -19.20 -2.92
N PHE A 81 21.59 -18.33 -3.85
CA PHE A 81 20.74 -17.96 -4.98
C PHE A 81 20.63 -19.09 -6.00
N ILE A 82 21.73 -19.79 -6.26
CA ILE A 82 21.76 -20.92 -7.20
C ILE A 82 20.93 -22.08 -6.64
N ASN A 83 21.14 -22.43 -5.37
CA ASN A 83 20.46 -23.54 -4.70
C ASN A 83 18.96 -23.26 -4.50
N GLY A 84 18.58 -22.00 -4.27
CA GLY A 84 17.19 -21.57 -4.11
C GLY A 84 16.43 -21.36 -5.42
N TRP A 85 17.13 -21.38 -6.57
CA TRP A 85 16.51 -21.10 -7.84
C TRP A 85 15.51 -22.17 -8.29
N MET A 86 15.69 -23.42 -7.84
CA MET A 86 14.82 -24.55 -8.18
C MET A 86 14.04 -24.99 -6.94
N VAL A 87 12.72 -24.87 -6.97
CA VAL A 87 11.81 -25.29 -5.90
C VAL A 87 10.74 -26.20 -6.48
N GLY A 88 10.54 -27.38 -5.89
CA GLY A 88 9.52 -28.32 -6.34
C GLY A 88 9.66 -28.73 -7.82
N GLY A 89 10.86 -28.69 -8.38
CA GLY A 89 11.14 -29.02 -9.79
C GLY A 89 10.95 -27.82 -10.76
N PHE A 90 10.58 -26.65 -10.26
CA PHE A 90 10.35 -25.44 -11.08
C PHE A 90 11.35 -24.33 -10.74
N PRO A 91 11.79 -23.54 -11.75
CA PRO A 91 12.64 -22.38 -11.52
C PRO A 91 11.84 -21.26 -10.88
N PHE A 92 12.46 -20.49 -9.98
CA PHE A 92 11.81 -19.51 -9.12
C PHE A 92 11.04 -18.39 -9.89
N TRP A 93 11.44 -18.10 -11.13
CA TRP A 93 10.72 -17.17 -12.00
C TRP A 93 9.27 -17.60 -12.31
N VAL A 94 8.96 -18.91 -12.27
CA VAL A 94 7.58 -19.42 -12.44
C VAL A 94 6.70 -18.89 -11.32
N PHE A 95 7.17 -18.90 -10.08
CA PHE A 95 6.42 -18.39 -8.93
C PHE A 95 6.25 -16.89 -8.97
N PHE A 96 7.23 -16.15 -9.48
CA PHE A 96 7.08 -14.73 -9.77
C PHE A 96 6.00 -14.46 -10.82
N SER A 97 5.99 -15.22 -11.90
CA SER A 97 4.98 -15.07 -12.95
C SER A 97 3.58 -15.43 -12.45
N ASN A 98 3.44 -16.50 -11.66
CA ASN A 98 2.18 -16.89 -11.04
C ASN A 98 1.67 -15.79 -10.08
N SER A 99 2.53 -15.28 -9.19
CA SER A 99 2.19 -14.17 -8.30
C SER A 99 1.79 -12.91 -9.09
N ALA A 100 2.50 -12.60 -10.16
CA ALA A 100 2.17 -11.45 -11.00
C ALA A 100 0.82 -11.60 -11.71
N VAL A 101 0.53 -12.80 -12.24
CA VAL A 101 -0.78 -13.10 -12.86
C VAL A 101 -1.91 -12.93 -11.86
N VAL A 102 -1.78 -13.50 -10.65
CA VAL A 102 -2.79 -13.37 -9.60
C VAL A 102 -2.95 -11.91 -9.17
N ALA A 103 -1.84 -11.20 -8.91
CA ALA A 103 -1.89 -9.81 -8.46
C ALA A 103 -2.48 -8.86 -9.52
N VAL A 104 -2.05 -8.96 -10.77
CA VAL A 104 -2.57 -8.13 -11.87
C VAL A 104 -4.05 -8.40 -12.10
N SER A 105 -4.45 -9.68 -12.11
CA SER A 105 -5.86 -10.05 -12.29
C SER A 105 -6.72 -9.57 -11.11
N ALA A 106 -6.24 -9.67 -9.88
CA ALA A 106 -6.93 -9.15 -8.70
C ALA A 106 -7.10 -7.62 -8.75
N ILE A 107 -6.06 -6.89 -9.19
CA ILE A 107 -6.14 -5.44 -9.39
C ILE A 107 -7.21 -5.09 -10.41
N LEU A 108 -7.19 -5.73 -11.58
CA LEU A 108 -8.19 -5.49 -12.63
C LEU A 108 -9.60 -5.81 -12.14
N GLY A 109 -9.77 -6.94 -11.44
CA GLY A 109 -11.05 -7.32 -10.85
C GLY A 109 -11.58 -6.26 -9.88
N ASN A 110 -10.77 -5.85 -8.91
CA ASN A 110 -11.15 -4.84 -7.91
C ASN A 110 -11.42 -3.47 -8.54
N LEU A 111 -10.58 -3.02 -9.48
CA LEU A 111 -10.79 -1.73 -10.12
C LEU A 111 -12.11 -1.71 -10.91
N LEU A 112 -12.45 -2.77 -11.61
CA LEU A 112 -13.69 -2.86 -12.38
C LEU A 112 -14.90 -3.03 -11.47
N SER A 113 -14.93 -4.07 -10.66
CA SER A 113 -16.10 -4.47 -9.89
C SER A 113 -16.40 -3.48 -8.76
N CYS A 114 -15.38 -3.09 -7.96
CA CYS A 114 -15.59 -2.19 -6.83
C CYS A 114 -15.91 -0.76 -7.28
N SER A 115 -15.33 -0.26 -8.40
CA SER A 115 -15.65 1.08 -8.88
C SER A 115 -17.07 1.19 -9.42
N LEU A 116 -17.54 0.19 -10.17
CA LEU A 116 -18.91 0.13 -10.67
C LEU A 116 -19.91 0.03 -9.52
N THR A 117 -19.65 -0.85 -8.55
CA THR A 117 -20.49 -1.03 -7.36
C THR A 117 -20.51 0.25 -6.52
N ALA A 118 -19.36 0.88 -6.31
CA ALA A 118 -19.26 2.12 -5.56
C ALA A 118 -20.00 3.27 -6.26
N TYR A 119 -19.91 3.37 -7.58
CA TYR A 119 -20.66 4.35 -8.35
C TYR A 119 -22.18 4.14 -8.20
N ALA A 120 -22.66 2.90 -8.36
CA ALA A 120 -24.07 2.58 -8.19
C ALA A 120 -24.56 2.97 -6.78
N LEU A 121 -23.82 2.60 -5.73
CA LEU A 121 -24.18 2.91 -4.34
C LEU A 121 -24.03 4.38 -3.96
N ALA A 122 -23.18 5.15 -4.63
CA ALA A 122 -22.96 6.55 -4.32
C ALA A 122 -23.87 7.50 -5.09
N ARG A 123 -24.20 7.18 -6.36
CA ARG A 123 -24.85 8.10 -7.31
C ARG A 123 -26.24 7.67 -7.76
N LEU A 124 -26.43 6.37 -8.03
CA LEU A 124 -27.69 5.90 -8.57
C LEU A 124 -28.76 5.78 -7.49
N GLU A 125 -30.01 6.07 -7.88
CA GLU A 125 -31.18 5.90 -7.03
C GLU A 125 -31.90 4.62 -7.43
N PHE A 126 -31.89 3.64 -6.53
CA PHE A 126 -32.61 2.38 -6.71
C PHE A 126 -33.12 1.84 -5.38
N ARG A 127 -34.12 0.98 -5.48
CA ARG A 127 -34.74 0.34 -4.32
C ARG A 127 -33.71 -0.45 -3.51
N ALA A 128 -33.74 -0.34 -2.20
CA ALA A 128 -32.84 -1.05 -1.26
C ALA A 128 -31.34 -0.62 -1.33
N ARG A 129 -30.97 0.49 -2.00
CA ARG A 129 -29.58 1.01 -2.04
C ARG A 129 -28.91 1.05 -0.66
N ASN A 130 -29.64 1.56 0.34
CA ASN A 130 -29.10 1.68 1.70
C ASN A 130 -28.91 0.33 2.36
N VAL A 131 -29.73 -0.67 2.05
CA VAL A 131 -29.59 -2.05 2.53
C VAL A 131 -28.33 -2.68 1.92
N TYR A 132 -28.12 -2.56 0.62
CA TYR A 132 -26.89 -3.05 -0.02
C TYR A 132 -25.64 -2.36 0.54
N PHE A 133 -25.70 -1.07 0.77
CA PHE A 133 -24.58 -0.36 1.39
C PHE A 133 -24.33 -0.82 2.84
N ALA A 134 -25.39 -1.08 3.61
CA ALA A 134 -25.28 -1.63 4.95
C ALA A 134 -24.66 -3.05 4.93
N ILE A 135 -25.03 -3.89 3.96
CA ILE A 135 -24.41 -5.23 3.76
C ILE A 135 -22.91 -5.07 3.50
N VAL A 136 -22.49 -4.16 2.61
CA VAL A 136 -21.07 -3.88 2.37
C VAL A 136 -20.36 -3.51 3.68
N LEU A 137 -20.94 -2.64 4.51
CA LEU A 137 -20.34 -2.24 5.80
C LEU A 137 -20.22 -3.42 6.78
N VAL A 138 -21.25 -4.25 6.88
CA VAL A 138 -21.23 -5.45 7.73
C VAL A 138 -20.17 -6.44 7.23
N THR A 139 -20.04 -6.62 5.91
CA THR A 139 -19.05 -7.53 5.32
C THR A 139 -17.62 -7.12 5.62
N VAL A 140 -17.31 -5.81 5.75
CA VAL A 140 -15.97 -5.36 6.21
C VAL A 140 -15.61 -5.88 7.60
N MET A 141 -16.60 -6.13 8.45
CA MET A 141 -16.39 -6.61 9.82
C MET A 141 -16.22 -8.12 9.91
N LEU A 142 -16.53 -8.86 8.84
CA LEU A 142 -16.39 -10.33 8.84
C LEU A 142 -14.91 -10.71 8.82
N PRO A 143 -14.45 -11.56 9.74
CA PRO A 143 -13.09 -12.07 9.70
C PRO A 143 -12.88 -12.96 8.48
N MET A 144 -11.82 -12.70 7.72
CA MET A 144 -11.49 -13.46 6.50
C MET A 144 -11.47 -14.98 6.73
N HIS A 145 -10.97 -15.41 7.89
CA HIS A 145 -10.87 -16.83 8.24
C HIS A 145 -12.24 -17.52 8.41
N ALA A 146 -13.30 -16.77 8.73
CA ALA A 146 -14.65 -17.33 8.80
C ALA A 146 -15.26 -17.54 7.41
N VAL A 147 -14.85 -16.73 6.43
CA VAL A 147 -15.38 -16.79 5.06
C VAL A 147 -14.67 -17.83 4.20
N ILE A 148 -13.38 -18.09 4.47
CA ILE A 148 -12.54 -18.93 3.61
C ILE A 148 -13.01 -20.40 3.58
N ILE A 149 -13.54 -20.91 4.69
CA ILE A 149 -14.01 -22.32 4.76
C ILE A 149 -15.24 -22.55 3.85
N PRO A 150 -16.33 -21.78 3.96
CA PRO A 150 -17.44 -21.88 3.01
C PRO A 150 -17.02 -21.65 1.57
N GLN A 151 -16.13 -20.70 1.32
CA GLN A 151 -15.60 -20.41 0.00
C GLN A 151 -14.82 -21.59 -0.57
N TYR A 152 -13.98 -22.25 0.24
CA TYR A 152 -13.26 -23.45 -0.16
C TYR A 152 -14.22 -24.59 -0.56
N ILE A 153 -15.26 -24.82 0.21
CA ILE A 153 -16.28 -25.85 -0.09
C ILE A 153 -16.89 -25.60 -1.47
N VAL A 154 -17.27 -24.36 -1.76
CA VAL A 154 -17.83 -23.98 -3.07
C VAL A 154 -16.84 -24.23 -4.20
N PHE A 155 -15.60 -23.73 -4.12
CA PHE A 155 -14.61 -23.90 -5.18
C PHE A 155 -14.16 -25.37 -5.32
N SER A 156 -14.09 -26.11 -4.23
CA SER A 156 -13.79 -27.54 -4.24
C SER A 156 -14.89 -28.34 -4.95
N SER A 157 -16.16 -28.05 -4.66
CA SER A 157 -17.30 -28.71 -5.33
C SER A 157 -17.37 -28.41 -6.82
N LEU A 158 -16.82 -27.28 -7.27
CA LEU A 158 -16.71 -26.90 -8.67
C LEU A 158 -15.44 -27.43 -9.35
N GLY A 159 -14.57 -28.17 -8.62
CA GLY A 159 -13.31 -28.68 -9.16
C GLY A 159 -12.28 -27.60 -9.48
N LEU A 160 -12.36 -26.42 -8.85
CA LEU A 160 -11.52 -25.26 -9.14
C LEU A 160 -10.35 -25.10 -8.15
N VAL A 161 -10.18 -26.03 -7.21
CA VAL A 161 -8.99 -26.12 -6.36
C VAL A 161 -7.77 -26.41 -7.25
N ASN A 162 -6.61 -25.95 -6.84
CA ASN A 162 -5.35 -26.01 -7.60
C ASN A 162 -5.37 -25.19 -8.90
N THR A 163 -6.15 -24.11 -8.90
CA THR A 163 -6.18 -23.09 -9.95
C THR A 163 -6.14 -21.69 -9.35
N PHE A 164 -5.90 -20.67 -10.16
CA PHE A 164 -5.96 -19.28 -9.69
C PHE A 164 -7.38 -18.72 -9.58
N VAL A 165 -8.37 -19.46 -10.05
CA VAL A 165 -9.78 -18.99 -10.08
C VAL A 165 -10.30 -18.60 -8.69
N PRO A 166 -10.10 -19.38 -7.61
CA PRO A 166 -10.54 -18.99 -6.26
C PRO A 166 -9.93 -17.72 -5.74
N LEU A 167 -8.71 -17.38 -6.18
CA LEU A 167 -7.99 -16.16 -5.78
C LEU A 167 -8.40 -14.93 -6.58
N ILE A 168 -8.82 -15.14 -7.84
CA ILE A 168 -9.10 -14.07 -8.80
C ILE A 168 -10.59 -13.77 -8.93
N LEU A 169 -11.43 -14.79 -9.10
CA LEU A 169 -12.85 -14.62 -9.38
C LEU A 169 -13.61 -13.76 -8.36
N PRO A 170 -13.39 -13.90 -7.04
CA PRO A 170 -14.06 -13.05 -6.06
C PRO A 170 -13.78 -11.56 -6.27
N LYS A 171 -12.59 -11.18 -6.76
CA LYS A 171 -12.22 -9.79 -7.03
C LYS A 171 -13.06 -9.16 -8.15
N PHE A 172 -13.50 -9.97 -9.10
CA PHE A 172 -14.41 -9.55 -10.17
C PHE A 172 -15.89 -9.49 -9.73
N LEU A 173 -16.21 -10.09 -8.59
CA LEU A 173 -17.57 -10.13 -8.04
C LEU A 173 -17.82 -9.09 -6.95
N ALA A 174 -16.97 -8.06 -6.84
CA ALA A 174 -17.10 -6.98 -5.87
C ALA A 174 -17.15 -7.48 -4.41
N THR A 175 -16.37 -8.48 -4.05
CA THR A 175 -16.33 -9.03 -2.70
C THR A 175 -15.46 -8.22 -1.74
N ASP A 176 -14.57 -7.36 -2.25
CA ASP A 176 -13.68 -6.52 -1.44
C ASP A 176 -14.40 -5.26 -0.92
N ALA A 177 -15.21 -5.47 0.11
CA ALA A 177 -16.05 -4.44 0.71
C ALA A 177 -15.28 -3.19 1.16
N PHE A 178 -14.03 -3.33 1.61
CA PHE A 178 -13.17 -2.20 1.97
C PHE A 178 -12.96 -1.24 0.80
N PHE A 179 -12.67 -1.75 -0.39
CA PHE A 179 -12.45 -0.91 -1.57
C PHE A 179 -13.74 -0.29 -2.08
N ILE A 180 -14.86 -1.02 -2.00
CA ILE A 180 -16.19 -0.45 -2.31
C ILE A 180 -16.47 0.73 -1.38
N PHE A 181 -16.29 0.54 -0.07
CA PHE A 181 -16.50 1.61 0.91
C PHE A 181 -15.60 2.82 0.64
N LEU A 182 -14.29 2.60 0.45
CA LEU A 182 -13.33 3.66 0.14
C LEU A 182 -13.75 4.47 -1.08
N MET A 183 -14.13 3.79 -2.16
CA MET A 183 -14.56 4.42 -3.40
C MET A 183 -15.91 5.15 -3.26
N VAL A 184 -16.87 4.59 -2.50
CA VAL A 184 -18.14 5.27 -2.20
C VAL A 184 -17.88 6.58 -1.47
N GLN A 185 -17.03 6.59 -0.43
CA GLN A 185 -16.70 7.82 0.30
C GLN A 185 -16.04 8.86 -0.61
N PHE A 186 -15.14 8.41 -1.48
CA PHE A 186 -14.49 9.30 -2.45
C PHE A 186 -15.49 9.91 -3.43
N ILE A 187 -16.37 9.10 -4.03
CA ILE A 187 -17.38 9.56 -4.99
C ILE A 187 -18.36 10.54 -4.31
N ARG A 188 -18.77 10.29 -3.06
CA ARG A 188 -19.64 11.19 -2.31
C ARG A 188 -19.03 12.58 -2.09
N GLY A 189 -17.71 12.69 -2.07
CA GLY A 189 -16.99 13.96 -2.00
C GLY A 189 -16.94 14.74 -3.31
N ILE A 190 -17.30 14.14 -4.45
CA ILE A 190 -17.37 14.82 -5.76
C ILE A 190 -18.70 15.59 -5.84
N PRO A 191 -18.71 16.88 -6.26
CA PRO A 191 -19.94 17.67 -6.40
C PRO A 191 -20.94 17.03 -7.37
N ARG A 192 -22.22 16.94 -6.95
CA ARG A 192 -23.29 16.36 -7.79
C ARG A 192 -23.64 17.21 -9.02
N GLN A 193 -23.36 18.51 -8.98
CA GLN A 193 -23.57 19.43 -10.10
C GLN A 193 -22.88 18.96 -11.39
N LEU A 194 -21.78 18.19 -11.29
CA LEU A 194 -21.11 17.62 -12.46
C LEU A 194 -21.97 16.54 -13.14
N ASP A 195 -22.67 15.73 -12.34
CA ASP A 195 -23.57 14.69 -12.83
C ASP A 195 -24.82 15.32 -13.47
N GLU A 196 -25.37 16.37 -12.83
CA GLU A 196 -26.55 17.11 -13.29
C GLU A 196 -26.26 17.84 -14.61
N ALA A 197 -25.13 18.51 -14.72
CA ALA A 197 -24.71 19.16 -15.97
C ALA A 197 -24.58 18.16 -17.11
N ALA A 198 -23.95 17.01 -16.85
CA ALA A 198 -23.84 15.95 -17.87
C ALA A 198 -25.20 15.35 -18.26
N ALA A 199 -26.14 15.25 -17.32
CA ALA A 199 -27.50 14.79 -17.60
C ALA A 199 -28.27 15.76 -18.50
N ILE A 200 -28.07 17.08 -18.32
CA ILE A 200 -28.63 18.12 -19.21
C ILE A 200 -28.09 17.98 -20.62
N ASP A 201 -26.79 17.62 -20.76
CA ASP A 201 -26.13 17.31 -22.04
C ASP A 201 -26.53 15.94 -22.63
N GLY A 202 -27.49 15.22 -22.01
CA GLY A 202 -27.99 13.93 -22.47
C GLY A 202 -27.09 12.75 -22.17
N ALA A 203 -26.13 12.87 -21.22
CA ALA A 203 -25.28 11.76 -20.83
C ALA A 203 -26.04 10.78 -19.93
N GLY A 204 -26.13 9.52 -20.35
CA GLY A 204 -26.64 8.45 -19.50
C GLY A 204 -25.67 8.08 -18.36
N PRO A 205 -26.14 7.33 -17.33
CA PRO A 205 -25.35 7.02 -16.12
C PRO A 205 -23.98 6.38 -16.41
N PHE A 206 -23.89 5.49 -17.37
CA PHE A 206 -22.62 4.85 -17.74
C PHE A 206 -21.63 5.85 -18.37
N ARG A 207 -22.13 6.83 -19.16
CA ARG A 207 -21.30 7.89 -19.73
C ARG A 207 -20.78 8.80 -18.63
N VAL A 208 -21.63 9.18 -17.67
CA VAL A 208 -21.25 9.95 -16.47
C VAL A 208 -20.17 9.23 -15.68
N PHE A 209 -20.36 7.93 -15.40
CA PHE A 209 -19.36 7.11 -14.74
C PHE A 209 -18.02 7.14 -15.47
N ARG A 210 -18.00 6.78 -16.76
CA ARG A 210 -16.75 6.60 -17.52
C ARG A 210 -16.03 7.93 -17.78
N SER A 211 -16.77 8.98 -18.11
CA SER A 211 -16.18 10.24 -18.61
C SER A 211 -15.95 11.28 -17.52
N ILE A 212 -16.64 11.19 -16.38
CA ILE A 212 -16.57 12.18 -15.31
C ILE A 212 -16.07 11.54 -14.02
N ILE A 213 -16.79 10.56 -13.49
CA ILE A 213 -16.53 10.03 -12.16
C ILE A 213 -15.22 9.20 -12.15
N LEU A 214 -15.04 8.28 -13.07
CA LEU A 214 -13.86 7.41 -13.12
C LEU A 214 -12.54 8.20 -13.26
N PRO A 215 -12.42 9.25 -14.12
CA PRO A 215 -11.24 10.10 -14.16
C PRO A 215 -11.00 10.88 -12.86
N LEU A 216 -12.06 11.38 -12.22
CA LEU A 216 -11.95 12.08 -10.94
C LEU A 216 -11.59 11.16 -9.77
N MET A 217 -11.95 9.88 -9.87
CA MET A 217 -11.61 8.85 -8.86
C MET A 217 -10.16 8.36 -8.93
N LYS A 218 -9.32 8.86 -9.82
CA LYS A 218 -7.92 8.40 -9.94
C LYS A 218 -7.19 8.21 -8.61
N PRO A 219 -7.27 9.11 -7.61
CA PRO A 219 -6.61 8.89 -6.33
C PRO A 219 -7.11 7.64 -5.60
N ALA A 220 -8.41 7.40 -5.58
CA ALA A 220 -9.00 6.21 -4.95
C ALA A 220 -8.63 4.92 -5.72
N LEU A 221 -8.63 4.97 -7.06
CA LEU A 221 -8.21 3.85 -7.91
C LEU A 221 -6.74 3.48 -7.68
N ILE A 222 -5.85 4.48 -7.59
CA ILE A 222 -4.43 4.26 -7.28
C ILE A 222 -4.28 3.64 -5.90
N THR A 223 -5.00 4.14 -4.89
CA THR A 223 -4.97 3.57 -3.54
C THR A 223 -5.42 2.11 -3.56
N THR A 224 -6.54 1.81 -4.24
CA THR A 224 -7.03 0.43 -4.41
C THR A 224 -6.00 -0.44 -5.11
N THR A 225 -5.36 0.04 -6.19
CA THR A 225 -4.31 -0.70 -6.89
C THR A 225 -3.16 -1.07 -5.95
N ILE A 226 -2.70 -0.10 -5.15
CA ILE A 226 -1.56 -0.29 -4.25
C ILE A 226 -1.89 -1.33 -3.18
N PHE A 227 -3.02 -1.18 -2.50
CA PHE A 227 -3.38 -2.11 -1.44
C PHE A 227 -3.74 -3.50 -1.99
N THR A 228 -4.43 -3.58 -3.13
CA THR A 228 -4.70 -4.88 -3.78
C THR A 228 -3.41 -5.60 -4.13
N PHE A 229 -2.43 -4.89 -4.72
CA PHE A 229 -1.12 -5.47 -5.02
C PHE A 229 -0.43 -6.00 -3.76
N ILE A 230 -0.29 -5.14 -2.73
CA ILE A 230 0.39 -5.51 -1.48
C ILE A 230 -0.28 -6.71 -0.83
N TRP A 231 -1.60 -6.70 -0.70
CA TRP A 231 -2.34 -7.78 -0.05
C TRP A 231 -2.29 -9.07 -0.84
N THR A 232 -2.44 -9.02 -2.15
CA THR A 232 -2.40 -10.22 -3.00
C THR A 232 -1.00 -10.81 -3.12
N TRP A 233 0.03 -9.94 -3.22
CA TRP A 233 1.42 -10.38 -3.30
C TRP A 233 1.90 -11.06 -2.02
N ASN A 234 1.43 -10.61 -0.86
CA ASN A 234 1.81 -11.15 0.45
C ASN A 234 0.80 -12.17 1.00
N ASP A 235 -0.27 -12.48 0.26
CA ASP A 235 -1.27 -13.47 0.71
C ASP A 235 -0.64 -14.86 0.71
N PHE A 236 -0.33 -15.34 1.89
CA PHE A 236 0.17 -16.70 2.10
C PHE A 236 -0.99 -17.67 2.36
N PHE A 237 -1.87 -17.30 3.29
CA PHE A 237 -2.87 -18.22 3.82
C PHE A 237 -3.95 -18.59 2.79
N GLY A 238 -4.49 -17.60 2.06
CA GLY A 238 -5.46 -17.84 1.01
C GLY A 238 -4.89 -18.70 -0.11
N GLN A 239 -3.65 -18.44 -0.50
CA GLN A 239 -2.97 -19.20 -1.55
C GLN A 239 -2.64 -20.62 -1.10
N LEU A 240 -2.19 -20.82 0.15
CA LEU A 240 -1.87 -22.13 0.72
C LEU A 240 -3.06 -23.09 0.68
N ILE A 241 -4.27 -22.59 0.91
CA ILE A 241 -5.49 -23.42 0.94
C ILE A 241 -5.87 -23.90 -0.48
N TYR A 242 -5.65 -23.07 -1.50
CA TYR A 242 -6.11 -23.38 -2.85
C TYR A 242 -5.05 -23.98 -3.76
N LEU A 243 -3.76 -23.71 -3.53
CA LEU A 243 -2.68 -24.13 -4.41
C LEU A 243 -1.92 -25.31 -3.81
N THR A 244 -2.05 -26.48 -4.40
CA THR A 244 -1.48 -27.72 -3.89
C THR A 244 -0.36 -28.29 -4.77
N ASP A 245 -0.30 -27.93 -6.04
CA ASP A 245 0.73 -28.38 -6.97
C ASP A 245 1.79 -27.31 -7.15
N SER A 246 3.07 -27.74 -7.19
CA SER A 246 4.20 -26.81 -7.31
C SER A 246 4.22 -25.99 -8.60
N SER A 247 3.57 -26.43 -9.66
CA SER A 247 3.49 -25.69 -10.92
C SER A 247 2.66 -24.40 -10.81
N VAL A 248 1.71 -24.35 -9.87
CA VAL A 248 0.84 -23.19 -9.62
C VAL A 248 1.23 -22.41 -8.37
N PHE A 249 2.30 -22.78 -7.68
CA PHE A 249 2.74 -22.03 -6.51
C PHE A 249 3.04 -20.58 -6.86
N THR A 250 2.74 -19.72 -5.92
CA THR A 250 3.12 -18.31 -5.89
C THR A 250 4.37 -18.12 -5.02
N VAL A 251 4.94 -16.93 -5.04
CA VAL A 251 6.16 -16.64 -4.27
C VAL A 251 6.01 -16.96 -2.77
N PRO A 252 4.94 -16.58 -2.05
CA PRO A 252 4.80 -16.92 -0.63
C PRO A 252 4.79 -18.43 -0.37
N ILE A 253 4.12 -19.20 -1.22
CA ILE A 253 4.05 -20.66 -1.06
C ILE A 253 5.39 -21.31 -1.40
N ALA A 254 6.07 -20.85 -2.45
CA ALA A 254 7.39 -21.34 -2.81
C ALA A 254 8.43 -21.07 -1.70
N LEU A 255 8.36 -19.91 -1.04
CA LEU A 255 9.21 -19.61 0.12
C LEU A 255 8.90 -20.54 1.29
N ASN A 256 7.63 -20.84 1.55
CA ASN A 256 7.25 -21.80 2.60
C ASN A 256 7.77 -23.22 2.28
N ALA A 257 7.68 -23.65 1.03
CA ALA A 257 8.23 -24.95 0.61
C ALA A 257 9.75 -25.05 0.82
N LEU A 258 10.47 -23.92 0.72
CA LEU A 258 11.89 -23.86 1.09
C LEU A 258 12.10 -24.03 2.60
N VAL A 259 11.21 -23.52 3.45
CA VAL A 259 11.29 -23.73 4.90
C VAL A 259 11.12 -25.21 5.25
N ASP A 260 10.11 -25.86 4.65
CA ASP A 260 9.77 -27.25 4.95
C ASP A 260 10.83 -28.25 4.44
N SER A 261 11.49 -27.94 3.30
CA SER A 261 12.47 -28.83 2.66
C SER A 261 13.87 -28.76 3.26
N GLN A 262 14.15 -27.79 4.14
CA GLN A 262 15.52 -27.47 4.52
C GLN A 262 15.76 -27.65 6.03
N SER A 263 16.63 -28.64 6.36
CA SER A 263 17.41 -28.65 7.59
C SER A 263 18.26 -27.36 7.73
N GLN A 264 18.96 -27.16 8.84
CA GLN A 264 19.76 -25.95 9.17
C GLN A 264 20.69 -25.42 8.05
N GLN A 265 20.94 -26.21 6.99
CA GLN A 265 21.79 -25.83 5.84
C GLN A 265 21.06 -24.92 4.83
N GLY A 266 19.76 -24.71 4.93
CA GLY A 266 18.98 -23.95 3.96
C GLY A 266 18.61 -22.52 4.34
N THR A 267 19.01 -22.05 5.52
CA THR A 267 18.64 -20.71 5.98
C THR A 267 19.16 -19.61 5.06
N GLY A 268 20.38 -19.72 4.54
CA GLY A 268 20.92 -18.77 3.56
C GLY A 268 20.12 -18.74 2.27
N THR A 269 19.73 -19.90 1.77
CA THR A 269 18.87 -20.05 0.58
C THR A 269 17.51 -19.36 0.76
N LEU A 270 16.88 -19.57 1.92
CA LEU A 270 15.63 -18.89 2.26
C LEU A 270 15.81 -17.36 2.31
N MET A 271 16.90 -16.86 2.92
CA MET A 271 17.20 -15.43 2.96
C MET A 271 17.41 -14.86 1.55
N ALA A 272 18.12 -15.58 0.67
CA ALA A 272 18.35 -15.17 -0.71
C ALA A 272 17.05 -15.09 -1.52
N MET A 273 16.18 -16.10 -1.44
CA MET A 273 14.91 -16.10 -2.16
C MET A 273 13.93 -15.10 -1.56
N SER A 274 13.93 -14.91 -0.24
CA SER A 274 13.14 -13.85 0.42
C SER A 274 13.60 -12.46 -0.02
N LEU A 275 14.90 -12.22 -0.14
CA LEU A 275 15.43 -10.96 -0.65
C LEU A 275 14.95 -10.68 -2.09
N LEU A 276 15.02 -11.68 -2.97
CA LEU A 276 14.50 -11.55 -4.34
C LEU A 276 12.99 -11.29 -4.36
N SER A 277 12.23 -11.91 -3.47
CA SER A 277 10.78 -11.75 -3.39
C SER A 277 10.33 -10.33 -3.01
N LEU A 278 11.19 -9.56 -2.35
CA LEU A 278 10.94 -8.15 -2.03
C LEU A 278 11.13 -7.21 -3.23
N ILE A 279 11.90 -7.61 -4.25
CA ILE A 279 12.22 -6.73 -5.38
C ILE A 279 10.95 -6.20 -6.08
N PRO A 280 9.97 -7.04 -6.48
CA PRO A 280 8.76 -6.54 -7.11
C PRO A 280 7.95 -5.60 -6.20
N LEU A 281 7.90 -5.89 -4.89
CA LEU A 281 7.21 -5.05 -3.91
C LEU A 281 7.88 -3.67 -3.79
N LEU A 282 9.21 -3.63 -3.68
CA LEU A 282 9.99 -2.40 -3.60
C LEU A 282 9.89 -1.57 -4.88
N LEU A 283 9.99 -2.22 -6.05
CA LEU A 283 9.81 -1.55 -7.34
C LEU A 283 8.41 -0.96 -7.45
N PHE A 284 7.38 -1.75 -7.14
CA PHE A 284 6.00 -1.28 -7.16
C PHE A 284 5.81 -0.07 -6.22
N PHE A 285 6.33 -0.15 -4.99
CA PHE A 285 6.27 0.94 -4.04
C PHE A 285 7.02 2.20 -4.53
N ALA A 286 8.20 2.04 -5.12
CA ALA A 286 8.98 3.17 -5.67
C ALA A 286 8.21 3.92 -6.76
N PHE A 287 7.44 3.22 -7.59
CA PHE A 287 6.55 3.85 -8.59
C PHE A 287 5.28 4.45 -7.97
N ALA A 288 4.71 3.78 -6.98
CA ALA A 288 3.42 4.13 -6.40
C ALA A 288 3.48 5.27 -5.38
N GLN A 289 4.60 5.42 -4.63
CA GLN A 289 4.76 6.37 -3.51
C GLN A 289 4.42 7.83 -3.88
N LYS A 290 4.81 8.28 -5.08
CA LYS A 290 4.53 9.64 -5.55
C LYS A 290 3.03 9.96 -5.67
N HIS A 291 2.22 8.93 -5.90
CA HIS A 291 0.78 9.07 -6.03
C HIS A 291 0.06 9.02 -4.68
N LEU A 292 0.60 8.25 -3.70
CA LEU A 292 0.12 8.24 -2.33
C LEU A 292 0.27 9.60 -1.66
N ILE A 293 1.44 10.23 -1.79
CA ILE A 293 1.73 11.53 -1.15
C ILE A 293 0.78 12.63 -1.69
N ARG A 294 0.51 12.64 -2.99
CA ARG A 294 -0.41 13.60 -3.61
C ARG A 294 -1.87 13.41 -3.17
N GLY A 295 -2.32 12.17 -3.00
CA GLY A 295 -3.69 11.86 -2.54
C GLY A 295 -3.96 12.34 -1.11
N ILE A 296 -2.99 12.23 -0.20
CA ILE A 296 -3.11 12.66 1.19
C ILE A 296 -3.08 14.19 1.31
N ALA A 297 -2.24 14.87 0.51
CA ALA A 297 -2.08 16.32 0.56
C ALA A 297 -3.36 17.08 0.14
N THR A 298 -4.18 16.51 -0.74
CA THR A 298 -5.43 17.15 -1.21
C THR A 298 -6.61 16.98 -0.25
N THR A 299 -6.56 16.00 0.66
CA THR A 299 -7.60 15.78 1.69
C THR A 299 -7.35 16.58 2.97
N GLY A 300 -6.14 17.11 3.16
CA GLY A 300 -5.76 17.89 4.36
C GLY A 300 -5.95 19.42 4.25
N LEU A 301 -6.39 19.94 3.12
CA LEU A 301 -6.64 21.37 2.90
C LEU A 301 -8.16 21.64 2.81
N LYS A 302 -8.86 21.50 3.92
CA LYS A 302 -10.16 22.09 4.20
C LYS A 302 -10.14 22.76 5.54
#